data_3e1f36f24c0642ef05d882911a21f131
#
_entry.id   3e1f36f24c0642ef05d882911a21f131
#
_cell.length_a   1.000
_cell.length_b   1.000
_cell.length_c   1.000
_cell.angle_alpha   90.00
_cell.angle_beta   90.00
_cell.angle_gamma   90.00
#
_symmetry.space_group_name_H-M   'P 1'
#
loop_
_entity.id
_entity.type
_entity.pdbx_description
1 polymer ?
#
loop_
_entity_poly.entity_id
_entity_poly.type
_entity_poly.pdbx_seq_one_letter_code
_entity_poly.pdbx_strand_id
1 'polypeptide(L)'
;MTHDRLVTGAALRVTGPRDGLVVLCVNGGTARERPGIWSASVEYLVRTLAPTLPQIGWAEVRYRVRSWKRLEMCIADGNAALDAIVAQGAREVVLLGYSMGGAVAGEIAGHPRVNHVIGLAPWLPERLPMPGMRGTRFDVLHGSLDRYLPGIPGVNPTSSRAGFDRLIAAGTTGTYTLIPGAIHAIALRAPWGSLVPVRAGRWAHHVHGLLTAAHPEGDPRS
;
A
#
# COMPACT_ATOMS: atom_id res chain seq x y z
N MET A 1 -3.52 -20.26 -5.81
CA MET A 1 -2.40 -19.41 -5.28
C MET A 1 -2.11 -19.88 -3.88
N THR A 2 -0.90 -20.32 -3.62
CA THR A 2 -0.40 -20.64 -2.28
C THR A 2 -0.13 -19.34 -1.52
N HIS A 3 -0.27 -19.37 -0.19
CA HIS A 3 0.09 -18.28 0.69
C HIS A 3 0.83 -18.82 1.91
N ASP A 4 1.80 -18.03 2.38
CA ASP A 4 2.59 -18.36 3.55
C ASP A 4 1.88 -17.81 4.81
N ARG A 5 1.94 -18.56 5.91
CA ARG A 5 1.45 -18.08 7.19
C ARG A 5 2.59 -17.42 7.95
N LEU A 6 2.40 -16.15 8.32
CA LEU A 6 3.36 -15.37 9.08
C LEU A 6 3.37 -15.76 10.56
N VAL A 7 4.43 -15.41 11.27
CA VAL A 7 4.58 -15.65 12.72
C VAL A 7 3.45 -15.06 13.56
N THR A 8 2.84 -13.96 13.10
CA THR A 8 1.67 -13.35 13.73
C THR A 8 0.37 -14.13 13.48
N GLY A 9 0.36 -15.04 12.52
CA GLY A 9 -0.83 -15.73 12.03
C GLY A 9 -1.55 -15.03 10.85
N ALA A 10 -1.06 -13.86 10.41
CA ALA A 10 -1.47 -13.23 9.15
C ALA A 10 -1.01 -14.09 7.96
N ALA A 11 -1.49 -13.77 6.77
CA ALA A 11 -1.08 -14.49 5.57
C ALA A 11 -0.39 -13.54 4.57
N LEU A 12 0.62 -14.07 3.89
CA LEU A 12 1.38 -13.40 2.84
C LEU A 12 1.26 -14.19 1.55
N ARG A 13 1.01 -13.55 0.43
CA ARG A 13 1.18 -14.17 -0.90
C ARG A 13 2.11 -13.30 -1.74
N VAL A 14 2.96 -13.94 -2.54
CA VAL A 14 3.93 -13.26 -3.40
C VAL A 14 3.68 -13.65 -4.85
N THR A 15 3.71 -12.66 -5.73
CA THR A 15 3.63 -12.80 -7.19
C THR A 15 4.91 -12.22 -7.78
N GLY A 16 5.54 -12.91 -8.73
CA GLY A 16 6.82 -12.52 -9.33
C GLY A 16 8.05 -12.89 -8.50
N PRO A 17 9.22 -12.28 -8.77
CA PRO A 17 10.47 -12.56 -8.07
C PRO A 17 10.39 -12.23 -6.57
N ARG A 18 11.20 -12.93 -5.78
CA ARG A 18 11.27 -12.71 -4.32
C ARG A 18 12.54 -11.99 -3.89
N ASP A 19 13.51 -11.86 -4.80
CA ASP A 19 14.76 -11.15 -4.63
C ASP A 19 14.71 -9.79 -5.36
N GLY A 20 15.65 -8.91 -5.06
CA GLY A 20 15.67 -7.57 -5.65
C GLY A 20 14.62 -6.63 -5.06
N LEU A 21 13.91 -5.91 -5.93
CA LEU A 21 12.83 -4.99 -5.55
C LEU A 21 11.52 -5.73 -5.33
N VAL A 22 10.92 -5.53 -4.17
CA VAL A 22 9.59 -6.07 -3.83
C VAL A 22 8.66 -4.94 -3.39
N VAL A 23 7.47 -4.86 -3.98
CA VAL A 23 6.39 -3.99 -3.53
C VAL A 23 5.57 -4.72 -2.47
N LEU A 24 5.65 -4.29 -1.22
CA LEU A 24 4.83 -4.82 -0.13
C LEU A 24 3.52 -4.04 -0.02
N CYS A 25 2.43 -4.70 -0.34
CA CYS A 25 1.09 -4.13 -0.34
C CYS A 25 0.39 -4.35 1.00
N VAL A 26 0.11 -3.26 1.72
CA VAL A 26 -0.63 -3.26 2.98
C VAL A 26 -2.02 -2.64 2.80
N ASN A 27 -3.02 -3.30 3.36
CA ASN A 27 -4.43 -3.13 2.99
C ASN A 27 -5.19 -2.12 3.85
N GLY A 28 -6.38 -1.75 3.38
CA GLY A 28 -7.34 -0.95 4.13
C GLY A 28 -8.00 -1.71 5.28
N GLY A 29 -8.68 -0.95 6.14
CA GLY A 29 -9.38 -1.44 7.31
C GLY A 29 -10.88 -1.15 7.29
N THR A 30 -11.55 -1.49 8.39
CA THR A 30 -12.97 -1.21 8.64
C THR A 30 -13.17 -0.64 10.05
N ALA A 31 -14.31 0.03 10.28
CA ALA A 31 -14.67 0.53 11.61
C ALA A 31 -14.93 -0.58 12.63
N ARG A 32 -15.41 -1.73 12.17
CA ARG A 32 -15.67 -2.92 13.00
C ARG A 32 -14.51 -3.91 12.85
N GLU A 33 -14.23 -4.67 13.88
CA GLU A 33 -13.31 -5.79 13.82
C GLU A 33 -13.88 -6.85 12.87
N ARG A 34 -13.11 -7.17 11.84
CA ARG A 34 -13.47 -8.18 10.84
C ARG A 34 -12.25 -9.04 10.54
N PRO A 35 -12.42 -10.31 10.25
CA PRO A 35 -11.35 -11.14 9.72
C PRO A 35 -10.71 -10.48 8.49
N GLY A 36 -9.42 -10.63 8.35
CA GLY A 36 -8.70 -10.15 7.16
C GLY A 36 -9.15 -10.84 5.88
N ILE A 37 -9.16 -10.07 4.81
CA ILE A 37 -9.43 -10.56 3.45
C ILE A 37 -8.35 -10.05 2.51
N TRP A 38 -8.20 -10.68 1.36
CA TRP A 38 -7.42 -10.12 0.26
C TRP A 38 -8.17 -8.90 -0.31
N SER A 39 -7.50 -7.75 -0.37
CA SER A 39 -8.11 -6.51 -0.87
C SER A 39 -8.36 -6.61 -2.37
N ALA A 40 -9.61 -6.39 -2.80
CA ALA A 40 -9.94 -6.37 -4.23
C ALA A 40 -9.16 -5.27 -4.97
N SER A 41 -8.99 -4.09 -4.36
CA SER A 41 -8.25 -2.97 -4.96
C SER A 41 -6.77 -3.30 -5.17
N VAL A 42 -6.11 -3.87 -4.15
CA VAL A 42 -4.70 -4.26 -4.24
C VAL A 42 -4.52 -5.42 -5.20
N GLU A 43 -5.34 -6.46 -5.07
CA GLU A 43 -5.29 -7.63 -5.96
C GLU A 43 -5.46 -7.24 -7.43
N TYR A 44 -6.35 -6.29 -7.71
CA TYR A 44 -6.52 -5.77 -9.08
C TYR A 44 -5.23 -5.10 -9.58
N LEU A 45 -4.62 -4.23 -8.77
CA LEU A 45 -3.37 -3.55 -9.13
C LEU A 45 -2.23 -4.56 -9.37
N VAL A 46 -2.06 -5.53 -8.49
CA VAL A 46 -1.03 -6.57 -8.65
C VAL A 46 -1.26 -7.37 -9.95
N ARG A 47 -2.49 -7.82 -10.21
CA ARG A 47 -2.82 -8.55 -11.45
C ARG A 47 -2.58 -7.74 -12.71
N THR A 48 -2.76 -6.41 -12.63
CA THR A 48 -2.56 -5.49 -13.77
C THR A 48 -1.10 -5.15 -13.97
N LEU A 49 -0.34 -4.91 -12.89
CA LEU A 49 1.01 -4.38 -12.96
C LEU A 49 2.10 -5.45 -13.00
N ALA A 50 1.91 -6.59 -12.34
CA ALA A 50 2.94 -7.63 -12.32
C ALA A 50 3.35 -8.13 -13.73
N PRO A 51 2.43 -8.29 -14.70
CA PRO A 51 2.84 -8.65 -16.06
C PRO A 51 3.61 -7.55 -16.81
N THR A 52 3.43 -6.27 -16.44
CA THR A 52 4.11 -5.14 -17.08
C THR A 52 5.42 -4.75 -16.40
N LEU A 53 5.66 -5.26 -15.21
CA LEU A 53 6.84 -5.04 -14.37
C LEU A 53 7.36 -6.40 -13.85
N PRO A 54 7.77 -7.32 -14.74
CA PRO A 54 8.10 -8.70 -14.37
C PRO A 54 9.33 -8.81 -13.46
N GLN A 55 10.18 -7.80 -13.42
CA GLN A 55 11.37 -7.71 -12.56
C GLN A 55 11.01 -7.34 -11.11
N ILE A 56 9.77 -6.89 -10.83
CA ILE A 56 9.32 -6.47 -9.49
C ILE A 56 8.51 -7.59 -8.83
N GLY A 57 8.89 -7.95 -7.60
CA GLY A 57 8.08 -8.80 -6.75
C GLY A 57 6.91 -8.05 -6.13
N TRP A 58 5.76 -8.72 -5.99
CA TRP A 58 4.56 -8.15 -5.39
C TRP A 58 4.10 -9.01 -4.23
N ALA A 59 4.19 -8.48 -3.03
CA ALA A 59 3.80 -9.15 -1.79
C ALA A 59 2.53 -8.51 -1.22
N GLU A 60 1.50 -9.31 -0.99
CA GLU A 60 0.22 -8.85 -0.46
C GLU A 60 -0.01 -9.44 0.94
N VAL A 61 -0.37 -8.60 1.90
CA VAL A 61 -0.68 -9.02 3.27
C VAL A 61 -2.19 -9.18 3.46
N ARG A 62 -2.59 -10.30 4.06
CA ARG A 62 -3.92 -10.47 4.63
C ARG A 62 -3.81 -10.46 6.15
N TYR A 63 -4.24 -9.36 6.76
CA TYR A 63 -4.23 -9.22 8.22
C TYR A 63 -5.04 -10.31 8.91
N ARG A 64 -4.72 -10.61 10.16
CA ARG A 64 -5.55 -11.45 11.04
C ARG A 64 -6.91 -10.77 11.29
N VAL A 65 -6.86 -9.49 11.66
CA VAL A 65 -8.03 -8.63 11.89
C VAL A 65 -7.79 -7.31 11.17
N ARG A 66 -8.75 -6.86 10.39
CA ARG A 66 -8.68 -5.56 9.71
C ARG A 66 -9.62 -4.57 10.42
N SER A 67 -9.07 -3.66 11.18
CA SER A 67 -9.85 -2.63 11.88
C SER A 67 -8.98 -1.44 12.27
N TRP A 68 -9.55 -0.24 12.15
CA TRP A 68 -8.89 0.98 12.67
C TRP A 68 -8.73 0.96 14.18
N LYS A 69 -9.57 0.18 14.90
CA LYS A 69 -9.51 -0.01 16.34
C LYS A 69 -8.41 -0.99 16.77
N ARG A 70 -7.89 -1.76 15.83
CA ARG A 70 -6.81 -2.73 16.02
C ARG A 70 -5.65 -2.46 15.08
N LEU A 71 -5.34 -1.16 14.91
CA LEU A 71 -4.27 -0.73 14.01
C LEU A 71 -2.92 -1.34 14.40
N GLU A 72 -2.65 -1.46 15.70
CA GLU A 72 -1.45 -2.10 16.24
C GLU A 72 -1.27 -3.56 15.76
N MET A 73 -2.37 -4.30 15.61
CA MET A 73 -2.31 -5.66 15.06
C MET A 73 -1.99 -5.64 13.56
N CYS A 74 -2.55 -4.67 12.82
CA CYS A 74 -2.25 -4.51 11.39
C CYS A 74 -0.80 -4.08 11.17
N ILE A 75 -0.25 -3.23 12.04
CA ILE A 75 1.17 -2.83 12.02
C ILE A 75 2.07 -4.04 12.31
N ALA A 76 1.74 -4.84 13.32
CA ALA A 76 2.47 -6.07 13.63
C ALA A 76 2.44 -7.07 12.47
N ASP A 77 1.30 -7.23 11.79
CA ASP A 77 1.16 -8.09 10.62
C ASP A 77 1.96 -7.54 9.42
N GLY A 78 2.00 -6.20 9.25
CA GLY A 78 2.81 -5.53 8.23
C GLY A 78 4.32 -5.71 8.45
N ASN A 79 4.80 -5.55 9.70
CA ASN A 79 6.19 -5.80 10.06
C ASN A 79 6.57 -7.26 9.81
N ALA A 80 5.76 -8.22 10.27
CA ALA A 80 6.02 -9.64 10.03
C ALA A 80 6.08 -10.00 8.54
N ALA A 81 5.28 -9.32 7.71
CA ALA A 81 5.34 -9.50 6.25
C ALA A 81 6.62 -8.89 5.66
N LEU A 82 7.03 -7.72 6.13
CA LEU A 82 8.26 -7.05 5.73
C LEU A 82 9.49 -7.91 6.07
N ASP A 83 9.57 -8.40 7.31
CA ASP A 83 10.64 -9.31 7.75
C ASP A 83 10.67 -10.59 6.89
N ALA A 84 9.49 -11.15 6.58
CA ALA A 84 9.39 -12.37 5.79
C ALA A 84 9.90 -12.20 4.35
N ILE A 85 9.55 -11.09 3.66
CA ILE A 85 10.04 -10.85 2.29
C ILE A 85 11.54 -10.53 2.28
N VAL A 86 12.05 -9.83 3.29
CA VAL A 86 13.49 -9.58 3.43
C VAL A 86 14.25 -10.88 3.67
N ALA A 87 13.73 -11.76 4.52
CA ALA A 87 14.30 -13.10 4.75
C ALA A 87 14.25 -13.99 3.48
N GLN A 88 13.31 -13.73 2.56
CA GLN A 88 13.19 -14.42 1.27
C GLN A 88 14.09 -13.83 0.18
N GLY A 89 14.82 -12.74 0.45
CA GLY A 89 15.81 -12.17 -0.47
C GLY A 89 15.52 -10.76 -0.98
N ALA A 90 14.43 -10.11 -0.56
CA ALA A 90 14.15 -8.74 -0.96
C ALA A 90 15.29 -7.80 -0.51
N ARG A 91 15.93 -7.14 -1.46
CA ARG A 91 17.03 -6.19 -1.21
C ARG A 91 16.54 -4.77 -1.04
N GLU A 92 15.43 -4.46 -1.67
CA GLU A 92 14.77 -3.17 -1.64
C GLU A 92 13.25 -3.36 -1.54
N VAL A 93 12.58 -2.55 -0.74
CA VAL A 93 11.14 -2.63 -0.53
C VAL A 93 10.48 -1.28 -0.77
N VAL A 94 9.49 -1.27 -1.63
CA VAL A 94 8.51 -0.19 -1.74
C VAL A 94 7.27 -0.61 -0.97
N LEU A 95 6.81 0.23 -0.03
CA LEU A 95 5.54 0.00 0.66
C LEU A 95 4.40 0.64 -0.15
N LEU A 96 3.38 -0.14 -0.47
CA LEU A 96 2.16 0.36 -1.11
C LEU A 96 1.00 0.25 -0.12
N GLY A 97 0.62 1.39 0.47
CA GLY A 97 -0.38 1.48 1.52
C GLY A 97 -1.74 1.96 1.01
N TYR A 98 -2.77 1.12 1.02
CA TYR A 98 -4.12 1.49 0.60
C TYR A 98 -5.00 1.86 1.80
N SER A 99 -5.61 3.06 1.79
CA SER A 99 -6.53 3.51 2.85
C SER A 99 -5.88 3.48 4.25
N MET A 100 -6.38 2.71 5.22
CA MET A 100 -5.74 2.46 6.51
C MET A 100 -4.31 1.92 6.34
N GLY A 101 -4.03 1.22 5.25
CA GLY A 101 -2.69 0.75 4.92
C GLY A 101 -1.67 1.88 4.76
N GLY A 102 -2.10 3.12 4.50
CA GLY A 102 -1.23 4.30 4.52
C GLY A 102 -0.64 4.55 5.92
N ALA A 103 -1.47 4.41 6.97
CA ALA A 103 -1.01 4.49 8.35
C ALA A 103 -0.08 3.32 8.72
N VAL A 104 -0.42 2.10 8.30
CA VAL A 104 0.44 0.92 8.53
C VAL A 104 1.79 1.11 7.83
N ALA A 105 1.80 1.49 6.55
CA ALA A 105 3.02 1.72 5.78
C ALA A 105 3.90 2.79 6.43
N GLY A 106 3.30 3.92 6.88
CA GLY A 106 4.04 4.98 7.57
C GLY A 106 4.69 4.54 8.88
N GLU A 107 4.04 3.67 9.64
CA GLU A 107 4.59 3.13 10.90
C GLU A 107 5.74 2.12 10.69
N ILE A 108 5.69 1.34 9.58
CA ILE A 108 6.74 0.35 9.29
C ILE A 108 7.83 0.87 8.33
N ALA A 109 7.71 2.12 7.85
CA ALA A 109 8.64 2.72 6.88
C ALA A 109 10.09 2.86 7.40
N GLY A 110 10.31 2.83 8.72
CA GLY A 110 11.64 2.93 9.32
C GLY A 110 12.56 1.73 9.10
N HIS A 111 12.10 0.68 8.43
CA HIS A 111 12.94 -0.48 8.14
C HIS A 111 14.02 -0.13 7.10
N PRO A 112 15.30 -0.56 7.28
CA PRO A 112 16.44 -0.15 6.42
C PRO A 112 16.31 -0.50 4.94
N ARG A 113 15.46 -1.47 4.59
CA ARG A 113 15.19 -1.85 3.20
C ARG A 113 14.10 -1.02 2.53
N VAL A 114 13.40 -0.16 3.30
CA VAL A 114 12.33 0.70 2.79
C VAL A 114 12.89 2.08 2.49
N ASN A 115 12.75 2.52 1.25
CA ASN A 115 13.16 3.85 0.81
C ASN A 115 12.01 4.65 0.16
N HIS A 116 10.93 3.96 -0.19
CA HIS A 116 9.80 4.57 -0.86
C HIS A 116 8.47 4.03 -0.32
N VAL A 117 7.54 4.93 -0.07
CA VAL A 117 6.15 4.61 0.29
C VAL A 117 5.21 5.23 -0.75
N ILE A 118 4.30 4.43 -1.28
CA ILE A 118 3.21 4.87 -2.16
C ILE A 118 1.90 4.75 -1.40
N GLY A 119 1.25 5.88 -1.13
CA GLY A 119 -0.05 5.93 -0.46
C GLY A 119 -1.19 6.01 -1.47
N LEU A 120 -2.09 5.03 -1.47
CA LEU A 120 -3.30 5.04 -2.28
C LEU A 120 -4.49 5.44 -1.41
N ALA A 121 -5.01 6.67 -1.60
CA ALA A 121 -6.03 7.26 -0.75
C ALA A 121 -5.72 7.06 0.76
N PRO A 122 -4.50 7.40 1.22
CA PRO A 122 -4.02 6.98 2.53
C PRO A 122 -4.74 7.70 3.66
N TRP A 123 -5.04 6.96 4.74
CA TRP A 123 -5.44 7.52 6.01
C TRP A 123 -4.19 7.85 6.83
N LEU A 124 -4.01 9.13 7.17
CA LEU A 124 -2.81 9.69 7.83
C LEU A 124 -3.22 10.44 9.10
N PRO A 125 -3.61 9.75 10.18
CA PRO A 125 -4.11 10.39 11.39
C PRO A 125 -3.01 11.13 12.14
N GLU A 126 -3.35 12.28 12.75
CA GLU A 126 -2.41 13.13 13.49
C GLU A 126 -1.77 12.43 14.69
N ARG A 127 -2.50 11.50 15.32
CA ARG A 127 -2.02 10.75 16.49
C ARG A 127 -0.87 9.77 16.20
N LEU A 128 -0.58 9.51 14.91
CA LEU A 128 0.53 8.64 14.51
C LEU A 128 1.67 9.50 13.99
N PRO A 129 2.80 9.57 14.71
CA PRO A 129 3.92 10.42 14.33
C PRO A 129 4.70 9.90 13.13
N MET A 130 4.66 8.60 12.83
CA MET A 130 5.33 7.93 11.71
C MET A 130 6.81 8.34 11.56
N PRO A 131 7.64 8.21 12.62
CA PRO A 131 9.01 8.74 12.62
C PRO A 131 9.90 8.11 11.55
N GLY A 132 9.61 6.89 11.13
CA GLY A 132 10.31 6.18 10.05
C GLY A 132 10.12 6.79 8.67
N MET A 133 9.20 7.74 8.51
CA MET A 133 8.99 8.45 7.25
C MET A 133 10.05 9.53 6.99
N ARG A 134 10.77 9.98 8.01
CA ARG A 134 11.84 10.98 7.84
C ARG A 134 12.94 10.44 6.91
N GLY A 135 13.24 11.16 5.84
CA GLY A 135 14.21 10.76 4.83
C GLY A 135 13.69 9.72 3.82
N THR A 136 12.47 9.22 4.01
CA THR A 136 11.82 8.31 3.07
C THR A 136 11.04 9.11 2.00
N ARG A 137 11.04 8.63 0.77
CA ARG A 137 10.17 9.17 -0.28
C ARG A 137 8.73 8.71 -0.05
N PHE A 138 7.77 9.64 -0.10
CA PHE A 138 6.34 9.35 0.05
C PHE A 138 5.53 9.99 -1.07
N ASP A 139 5.06 9.20 -1.99
CA ASP A 139 4.17 9.66 -3.05
C ASP A 139 2.73 9.24 -2.75
N VAL A 140 1.82 10.20 -2.78
CA VAL A 140 0.39 9.98 -2.54
C VAL A 140 -0.40 10.10 -3.82
N LEU A 141 -1.22 9.11 -4.10
CA LEU A 141 -2.26 9.13 -5.12
C LEU A 141 -3.61 9.15 -4.43
N HIS A 142 -4.48 10.10 -4.76
CA HIS A 142 -5.79 10.23 -4.12
C HIS A 142 -6.88 10.52 -5.14
N GLY A 143 -8.04 9.88 -5.02
CA GLY A 143 -9.17 10.16 -5.87
C GLY A 143 -9.80 11.50 -5.55
N SER A 144 -10.01 12.37 -6.54
CA SER A 144 -10.59 13.70 -6.32
C SER A 144 -12.05 13.67 -5.83
N LEU A 145 -12.74 12.56 -6.02
CA LEU A 145 -14.11 12.32 -5.56
C LEU A 145 -14.18 11.37 -4.34
N ASP A 146 -13.04 11.08 -3.73
CA ASP A 146 -12.99 10.26 -2.51
C ASP A 146 -13.55 11.08 -1.34
N ARG A 147 -14.72 10.69 -0.87
CA ARG A 147 -15.43 11.32 0.23
C ARG A 147 -15.99 10.25 1.14
N TYR A 148 -16.05 10.58 2.43
CA TYR A 148 -16.80 9.75 3.35
C TYR A 148 -18.29 9.85 3.03
N LEU A 149 -18.86 8.75 2.60
CA LEU A 149 -20.31 8.59 2.44
C LEU A 149 -20.82 7.63 3.52
N PRO A 150 -22.00 7.86 4.11
CA PRO A 150 -22.59 6.93 5.07
C PRO A 150 -22.62 5.50 4.50
N GLY A 151 -22.01 4.55 5.24
CA GLY A 151 -21.93 3.14 4.82
C GLY A 151 -20.84 2.81 3.79
N ILE A 152 -20.19 3.79 3.18
CA ILE A 152 -19.07 3.61 2.26
C ILE A 152 -17.85 4.32 2.85
N PRO A 153 -16.92 3.59 3.48
CA PRO A 153 -15.74 4.22 4.04
C PRO A 153 -14.86 4.78 2.92
N GLY A 154 -14.52 6.05 3.05
CA GLY A 154 -13.55 6.75 2.20
C GLY A 154 -12.59 7.54 3.08
N VAL A 155 -11.59 8.14 2.49
CA VAL A 155 -10.68 9.10 3.13
C VAL A 155 -10.85 10.44 2.43
N ASN A 156 -11.17 11.47 3.19
CA ASN A 156 -11.29 12.83 2.62
C ASN A 156 -9.92 13.29 2.08
N PRO A 157 -9.81 13.70 0.79
CA PRO A 157 -8.55 14.18 0.22
C PRO A 157 -7.91 15.33 0.99
N THR A 158 -8.71 16.25 1.57
CA THR A 158 -8.20 17.34 2.38
C THR A 158 -7.51 16.85 3.66
N SER A 159 -8.13 15.87 4.35
CA SER A 159 -7.55 15.26 5.55
C SER A 159 -6.26 14.49 5.22
N SER A 160 -6.26 13.72 4.14
CA SER A 160 -5.08 13.01 3.65
C SER A 160 -3.96 13.99 3.27
N ARG A 161 -4.31 15.10 2.58
CA ARG A 161 -3.35 16.15 2.21
C ARG A 161 -2.73 16.81 3.43
N ALA A 162 -3.51 17.16 4.46
CA ALA A 162 -2.99 17.71 5.70
C ALA A 162 -2.00 16.75 6.40
N GLY A 163 -2.31 15.44 6.40
CA GLY A 163 -1.41 14.42 6.90
C GLY A 163 -0.11 14.33 6.10
N PHE A 164 -0.19 14.39 4.78
CA PHE A 164 0.97 14.44 3.89
C PHE A 164 1.85 15.67 4.17
N ASP A 165 1.26 16.88 4.20
CA ASP A 165 1.98 18.14 4.43
C ASP A 165 2.70 18.13 5.79
N ARG A 166 2.10 17.52 6.84
CA ARG A 166 2.73 17.32 8.14
C ARG A 166 3.98 16.42 8.03
N LEU A 167 3.92 15.34 7.26
CA LEU A 167 5.07 14.44 7.05
C LEU A 167 6.18 15.12 6.24
N ILE A 168 5.84 15.91 5.22
CA ILE A 168 6.82 16.73 4.48
C ILE A 168 7.53 17.71 5.43
N ALA A 169 6.77 18.40 6.29
CA ALA A 169 7.35 19.30 7.29
C ALA A 169 8.26 18.57 8.30
N ALA A 170 8.03 17.28 8.53
CA ALA A 170 8.85 16.43 9.39
C ALA A 170 10.11 15.84 8.68
N GLY A 171 10.34 16.15 7.40
CA GLY A 171 11.52 15.75 6.65
C GLY A 171 11.32 14.55 5.71
N THR A 172 10.08 14.20 5.40
CA THR A 172 9.71 13.30 4.29
C THR A 172 9.79 14.07 2.96
N THR A 173 10.10 13.41 1.86
CA THR A 173 10.05 13.98 0.50
C THR A 173 8.97 13.30 -0.34
N GLY A 174 8.52 13.90 -1.43
CA GLY A 174 7.59 13.24 -2.36
C GLY A 174 6.51 14.15 -2.92
N THR A 175 5.47 13.54 -3.51
CA THR A 175 4.42 14.24 -4.23
C THR A 175 3.03 13.83 -3.77
N TYR A 176 2.05 14.73 -3.95
CA TYR A 176 0.63 14.45 -3.72
C TYR A 176 -0.15 14.70 -5.00
N THR A 177 -0.67 13.64 -5.59
CA THR A 177 -1.39 13.68 -6.87
C THR A 177 -2.87 13.38 -6.68
N LEU A 178 -3.74 14.29 -7.13
CA LEU A 178 -5.17 14.02 -7.24
C LEU A 178 -5.49 13.39 -8.60
N ILE A 179 -6.13 12.22 -8.57
CA ILE A 179 -6.61 11.51 -9.77
C ILE A 179 -8.02 12.03 -10.08
N PRO A 180 -8.22 12.78 -11.19
CA PRO A 180 -9.52 13.38 -11.50
C PRO A 180 -10.63 12.34 -11.65
N GLY A 181 -11.74 12.55 -10.92
CA GLY A 181 -12.92 11.70 -10.98
C GLY A 181 -12.77 10.31 -10.35
N ALA A 182 -11.62 9.95 -9.79
CA ALA A 182 -11.47 8.70 -9.05
C ALA A 182 -12.13 8.80 -7.67
N ILE A 183 -12.66 7.67 -7.21
CA ILE A 183 -13.23 7.48 -5.86
C ILE A 183 -12.29 6.62 -5.02
N HIS A 184 -12.69 6.31 -3.77
CA HIS A 184 -11.88 5.49 -2.85
C HIS A 184 -11.58 4.10 -3.39
N ALA A 185 -12.61 3.40 -3.90
CA ALA A 185 -12.46 2.05 -4.42
C ALA A 185 -11.72 2.05 -5.78
N ILE A 186 -10.68 1.21 -5.89
CA ILE A 186 -9.99 0.92 -7.14
C ILE A 186 -10.65 -0.25 -7.85
N ALA A 187 -10.98 -1.29 -7.10
CA ALA A 187 -11.79 -2.41 -7.56
C ALA A 187 -12.65 -2.96 -6.41
N LEU A 188 -13.75 -3.59 -6.76
CA LEU A 188 -14.67 -4.28 -5.87
C LEU A 188 -14.64 -5.78 -6.17
N ARG A 189 -15.01 -6.61 -5.19
CA ARG A 189 -15.22 -8.04 -5.40
C ARG A 189 -16.71 -8.31 -5.53
N ALA A 190 -17.09 -8.82 -6.69
CA ALA A 190 -18.47 -9.26 -6.92
C ALA A 190 -18.81 -10.50 -6.04
N PRO A 191 -20.08 -10.77 -5.76
CA PRO A 191 -20.50 -11.94 -4.96
C PRO A 191 -19.97 -13.29 -5.51
N TRP A 192 -19.80 -13.39 -6.82
CA TRP A 192 -19.25 -14.58 -7.50
C TRP A 192 -17.72 -14.59 -7.59
N GLY A 193 -17.01 -13.68 -6.88
CA GLY A 193 -15.57 -13.65 -6.73
C GLY A 193 -14.78 -12.82 -7.74
N SER A 194 -15.37 -12.39 -8.84
CA SER A 194 -14.69 -11.56 -9.86
C SER A 194 -14.31 -10.19 -9.32
N LEU A 195 -13.21 -9.63 -9.84
CA LEU A 195 -12.82 -8.25 -9.59
C LEU A 195 -13.51 -7.33 -10.59
N VAL A 196 -14.21 -6.34 -10.08
CA VAL A 196 -14.88 -5.30 -10.88
C VAL A 196 -14.09 -4.00 -10.72
N PRO A 197 -13.39 -3.54 -11.78
CA PRO A 197 -12.60 -2.31 -11.72
C PRO A 197 -13.48 -1.06 -11.62
N VAL A 198 -13.06 -0.10 -10.79
CA VAL A 198 -13.72 1.20 -10.64
C VAL A 198 -12.70 2.29 -10.99
N ARG A 199 -12.70 2.73 -12.26
CA ARG A 199 -11.68 3.66 -12.80
C ARG A 199 -10.22 3.25 -12.52
N ALA A 200 -10.00 1.97 -12.35
CA ALA A 200 -8.76 1.37 -11.86
C ALA A 200 -7.55 1.61 -12.79
N GLY A 201 -7.77 1.74 -14.12
CA GLY A 201 -6.69 2.02 -15.07
C GLY A 201 -5.91 3.29 -14.77
N ARG A 202 -6.57 4.34 -14.23
CA ARG A 202 -5.88 5.58 -13.84
C ARG A 202 -4.95 5.36 -12.65
N TRP A 203 -5.40 4.60 -11.65
CA TRP A 203 -4.58 4.23 -10.51
C TRP A 203 -3.38 3.39 -10.94
N ALA A 204 -3.60 2.37 -11.76
CA ALA A 204 -2.53 1.51 -12.26
C ALA A 204 -1.50 2.31 -13.08
N HIS A 205 -1.93 3.23 -13.94
CA HIS A 205 -1.05 4.10 -14.72
C HIS A 205 -0.13 4.94 -13.82
N HIS A 206 -0.69 5.60 -12.78
CA HIS A 206 0.12 6.40 -11.86
C HIS A 206 1.08 5.54 -11.01
N VAL A 207 0.62 4.38 -10.49
CA VAL A 207 1.49 3.47 -9.73
C VAL A 207 2.63 2.95 -10.60
N HIS A 208 2.34 2.55 -11.85
CA HIS A 208 3.36 2.15 -12.81
C HIS A 208 4.40 3.26 -13.01
N GLY A 209 3.95 4.49 -13.28
CA GLY A 209 4.85 5.64 -13.47
C GLY A 209 5.74 5.93 -12.27
N LEU A 210 5.21 5.82 -11.03
CA LEU A 210 5.99 6.02 -9.82
C LEU A 210 7.06 4.93 -9.63
N LEU A 211 6.72 3.68 -9.91
CA LEU A 211 7.67 2.56 -9.79
C LEU A 211 8.78 2.63 -10.82
N THR A 212 8.46 2.94 -12.09
CA THR A 212 9.44 3.05 -13.16
C THR A 212 10.34 4.28 -13.03
N ALA A 213 9.81 5.43 -12.55
CA ALA A 213 10.60 6.63 -12.32
C ALA A 213 11.55 6.53 -11.12
N ALA A 214 11.16 5.78 -10.10
CA ALA A 214 11.98 5.56 -8.91
C ALA A 214 13.03 4.47 -9.12
N HIS A 215 12.78 3.53 -10.00
CA HIS A 215 13.62 2.37 -10.30
C HIS A 215 13.77 2.23 -11.81
N PRO A 216 14.48 3.17 -12.49
CA PRO A 216 14.74 3.04 -13.93
C PRO A 216 15.44 1.70 -14.17
N GLU A 217 14.99 0.97 -15.19
CA GLU A 217 15.52 -0.34 -15.57
C GLU A 217 17.04 -0.23 -15.63
N GLY A 218 17.71 -1.12 -14.92
CA GLY A 218 19.12 -1.02 -14.57
C GLY A 218 20.00 -0.61 -15.74
N ASP A 219 20.87 0.35 -15.48
CA ASP A 219 22.07 0.56 -16.31
C ASP A 219 22.83 -0.80 -16.37
N PRO A 220 23.01 -1.40 -17.57
CA PRO A 220 23.72 -2.67 -17.69
C PRO A 220 25.19 -2.57 -17.29
N ARG A 221 25.60 -1.50 -16.59
CA ARG A 221 26.98 -1.17 -16.19
C ARG A 221 27.20 -1.11 -14.67
N SER A 222 26.31 -1.66 -13.83
CA SER A 222 26.54 -1.80 -12.39
C SER A 222 26.69 -3.25 -11.94
#